data_a92a7ca61c07723b2f503073c915ea39
#
_entry.id   a92a7ca61c07723b2f503073c915ea39
#
_cell.length_a   1.000
_cell.length_b   1.000
_cell.length_c   1.000
_cell.angle_alpha   90.00
_cell.angle_beta   90.00
_cell.angle_gamma   90.00
#
_symmetry.space_group_name_H-M   'P 1'
#
loop_
_entity.id
_entity.type
_entity.pdbx_description
1 polymer ?
#
loop_
_entity_poly.entity_id
_entity_poly.type
_entity_poly.pdbx_seq_one_letter_code
_entity_poly.pdbx_strand_id
1 'polypeptide(L)'
;MQNGSNAQKIHETLEKKGKEMTFHTFLIKYGEIGIKGKNRYLFEDALVNQIKFALKDVDGEFDVYKTQGRIYVDCSEFYDYEEAVESLQRVFGIVGICPVVRLKDQGFDQLKADVVAYMDEMYEDKKKTFKVEARRSRKNYPKNSMEINCDLGEVILDAFPEIRVDVHHPDILLNVEIREDIYLYSQIIPGPGGMPIGTNGKAMLLLSGGIDSPVAGYMVSRRGVGLEATYFHAPPYTSERAKQKVVDLAKLVSKYAGPIKLHIVNFTDIQLYIYDKCPHDELTIIMRRYMMKIAEHFAKEDECLGMITGESIGQVASQTMQSLLVTNEVCTLPVYRPLIGMDKSDIVKISEKIDTYETSILPFEDCCTIFVAKHPVTRPNLKRIIKSEENLEEKIDELYAEAIHTVETIVVS
;
A
#
# COMPACT_ATOMS: atom_id res chain seq x y z
N MET A 1 -11.94 4.61 10.59
CA MET A 1 -12.42 5.83 11.30
C MET A 1 -11.62 6.22 12.56
N GLN A 2 -10.74 5.39 13.14
CA GLN A 2 -9.95 5.80 14.33
C GLN A 2 -8.57 6.43 14.04
N ASN A 3 -8.02 6.25 12.85
CA ASN A 3 -6.67 6.77 12.53
C ASN A 3 -6.67 8.22 12.01
N GLY A 4 -7.72 8.69 11.32
CA GLY A 4 -7.85 10.11 10.94
C GLY A 4 -8.11 11.05 12.11
N SER A 5 -8.69 10.53 13.21
CA SER A 5 -9.01 11.30 14.42
C SER A 5 -7.78 11.71 15.23
N ASN A 6 -6.63 11.00 15.10
CA ASN A 6 -5.43 11.35 15.87
C ASN A 6 -4.60 12.46 15.20
N ALA A 7 -4.46 12.46 13.88
CA ALA A 7 -3.77 13.54 13.16
C ALA A 7 -4.56 14.86 13.29
N GLN A 8 -5.90 14.82 13.07
CA GLN A 8 -6.77 15.99 13.29
C GLN A 8 -6.78 16.50 14.72
N LYS A 9 -6.78 15.63 15.74
CA LYS A 9 -6.69 16.07 17.14
C LYS A 9 -5.36 16.71 17.49
N ILE A 10 -4.28 16.30 16.84
CA ILE A 10 -2.94 16.88 17.05
C ILE A 10 -2.91 18.30 16.45
N HIS A 11 -3.43 18.48 15.23
CA HIS A 11 -3.51 19.80 14.56
C HIS A 11 -4.42 20.75 15.33
N GLU A 12 -5.62 20.33 15.76
CA GLU A 12 -6.53 21.16 16.58
C GLU A 12 -5.91 21.57 17.93
N THR A 13 -4.96 20.80 18.47
CA THR A 13 -4.25 21.14 19.71
C THR A 13 -3.16 22.19 19.45
N LEU A 14 -2.52 22.15 18.28
CA LEU A 14 -1.47 23.09 17.87
C LEU A 14 -2.03 24.48 17.47
N GLU A 15 -3.16 24.52 16.76
CA GLU A 15 -3.82 25.78 16.34
C GLU A 15 -4.30 26.67 17.50
N LYS A 16 -4.57 26.11 18.67
CA LYS A 16 -5.15 26.84 19.81
C LYS A 16 -4.19 27.76 20.56
N LYS A 17 -2.86 27.63 20.40
CA LYS A 17 -1.87 28.38 21.22
C LYS A 17 -1.20 29.57 20.52
N GLY A 18 -1.43 29.82 19.24
CA GLY A 18 -0.83 30.97 18.55
C GLY A 18 0.72 30.98 18.45
N LYS A 19 1.37 29.85 18.79
CA LYS A 19 2.75 29.49 18.51
C LYS A 19 2.74 28.05 18.02
N GLU A 20 2.68 27.85 16.73
CA GLU A 20 2.80 26.54 16.12
C GLU A 20 4.25 26.10 16.18
N MET A 21 4.49 24.94 16.83
CA MET A 21 5.74 24.21 16.61
C MET A 21 5.67 23.65 15.18
N THR A 22 6.32 24.31 14.25
CA THR A 22 6.43 23.85 12.88
C THR A 22 7.52 22.79 12.80
N PHE A 23 7.13 21.57 12.47
CA PHE A 23 8.09 20.50 12.16
C PHE A 23 8.60 20.69 10.74
N HIS A 24 9.88 20.95 10.60
CA HIS A 24 10.54 21.09 9.28
C HIS A 24 11.30 19.83 8.86
N THR A 25 11.18 18.76 9.60
CA THR A 25 11.85 17.50 9.28
C THR A 25 11.01 16.31 9.73
N PHE A 26 10.88 15.30 8.87
CA PHE A 26 10.41 13.98 9.27
C PHE A 26 11.57 12.98 9.29
N LEU A 27 11.69 12.23 10.37
CA LEU A 27 12.51 11.03 10.43
C LEU A 27 11.68 9.83 10.00
N ILE A 28 12.10 9.14 8.96
CA ILE A 28 11.42 7.95 8.43
C ILE A 28 12.02 6.68 9.02
N LYS A 29 11.17 5.91 9.70
CA LYS A 29 11.53 4.57 10.20
C LYS A 29 11.08 3.53 9.18
N TYR A 30 11.95 2.58 8.84
CA TYR A 30 11.66 1.42 8.01
C TYR A 30 11.93 0.12 8.76
N GLY A 31 11.23 -0.97 8.39
CA GLY A 31 11.28 -2.25 9.08
C GLY A 31 12.22 -3.26 8.39
N GLU A 32 11.64 -4.12 7.55
CA GLU A 32 12.33 -5.25 6.91
C GLU A 32 13.57 -4.86 6.07
N ILE A 33 13.63 -3.64 5.58
CA ILE A 33 14.80 -3.10 4.86
C ILE A 33 16.06 -3.22 5.74
N GLY A 34 15.93 -3.05 7.04
CA GLY A 34 17.05 -3.09 7.99
C GLY A 34 17.81 -4.41 8.02
N ILE A 35 17.17 -5.53 7.66
CA ILE A 35 17.76 -6.89 7.69
C ILE A 35 18.30 -7.36 6.34
N LYS A 36 18.28 -6.52 5.29
CA LYS A 36 18.70 -6.89 3.91
C LYS A 36 20.22 -6.99 3.70
N GLY A 37 21.01 -6.91 4.76
CA GLY A 37 22.46 -7.10 4.71
C GLY A 37 23.15 -6.17 3.71
N LYS A 38 23.98 -6.73 2.84
CA LYS A 38 24.78 -5.96 1.85
C LYS A 38 23.92 -5.25 0.77
N ASN A 39 22.73 -5.74 0.51
CA ASN A 39 21.82 -5.18 -0.51
C ASN A 39 20.91 -4.07 0.05
N ARG A 40 21.04 -3.73 1.32
CA ARG A 40 20.19 -2.75 2.01
C ARG A 40 20.12 -1.41 1.28
N TYR A 41 21.23 -0.95 0.72
CA TYR A 41 21.30 0.34 0.01
C TYR A 41 20.34 0.42 -1.18
N LEU A 42 20.10 -0.70 -1.91
CA LEU A 42 19.15 -0.74 -3.03
C LEU A 42 17.72 -0.47 -2.56
N PHE A 43 17.34 -1.04 -1.43
CA PHE A 43 16.01 -0.85 -0.85
C PHE A 43 15.86 0.54 -0.24
N GLU A 44 16.91 1.07 0.37
CA GLU A 44 16.91 2.45 0.88
C GLU A 44 16.80 3.46 -0.27
N ASP A 45 17.51 3.26 -1.40
CA ASP A 45 17.42 4.12 -2.57
C ASP A 45 16.04 4.06 -3.21
N ALA A 46 15.46 2.86 -3.33
CA ALA A 46 14.10 2.69 -3.80
C ALA A 46 13.10 3.41 -2.89
N LEU A 47 13.25 3.31 -1.57
CA LEU A 47 12.38 3.99 -0.61
C LEU A 47 12.50 5.52 -0.72
N VAL A 48 13.71 6.06 -0.83
CA VAL A 48 13.94 7.51 -1.03
C VAL A 48 13.24 7.99 -2.31
N ASN A 49 13.37 7.25 -3.41
CA ASN A 49 12.73 7.61 -4.67
C ASN A 49 11.20 7.57 -4.58
N GLN A 50 10.63 6.61 -3.86
CA GLN A 50 9.19 6.53 -3.65
C GLN A 50 8.66 7.65 -2.75
N ILE A 51 9.40 8.02 -1.70
CA ILE A 51 9.05 9.17 -0.87
C ILE A 51 9.05 10.45 -1.71
N LYS A 52 10.08 10.68 -2.53
CA LYS A 52 10.13 11.83 -3.46
C LYS A 52 8.94 11.83 -4.42
N PHE A 53 8.58 10.67 -4.95
CA PHE A 53 7.42 10.56 -5.84
C PHE A 53 6.09 10.84 -5.12
N ALA A 54 5.93 10.33 -3.90
CA ALA A 54 4.71 10.54 -3.12
C ALA A 54 4.48 12.01 -2.71
N LEU A 55 5.58 12.76 -2.53
CA LEU A 55 5.53 14.17 -2.11
C LEU A 55 5.56 15.16 -3.30
N LYS A 56 5.66 14.68 -4.56
CA LYS A 56 5.85 15.54 -5.72
C LYS A 56 4.72 16.55 -5.98
N ASP A 57 3.49 16.18 -5.62
CA ASP A 57 2.28 16.96 -5.86
C ASP A 57 1.77 17.63 -4.57
N VAL A 58 2.47 17.46 -3.44
CA VAL A 58 2.15 18.08 -2.15
C VAL A 58 2.70 19.51 -2.13
N ASP A 59 1.92 20.46 -1.65
CA ASP A 59 2.34 21.85 -1.52
C ASP A 59 3.54 21.98 -0.58
N GLY A 60 4.64 22.59 -1.07
CA GLY A 60 5.92 22.77 -0.37
C GLY A 60 7.12 22.20 -1.12
N GLU A 61 8.31 22.41 -0.57
CA GLU A 61 9.55 21.82 -1.07
C GLU A 61 10.04 20.77 -0.09
N PHE A 62 10.43 19.60 -0.61
CA PHE A 62 10.85 18.46 0.20
C PHE A 62 12.21 17.94 -0.26
N ASP A 63 13.21 17.96 0.63
CA ASP A 63 14.50 17.30 0.39
C ASP A 63 14.56 15.96 1.12
N VAL A 64 14.59 14.88 0.33
CA VAL A 64 14.61 13.51 0.84
C VAL A 64 16.00 12.91 0.67
N TYR A 65 16.64 12.58 1.78
CA TYR A 65 17.98 12.03 1.79
C TYR A 65 18.17 10.92 2.84
N LYS A 66 19.24 10.13 2.66
CA LYS A 66 19.63 9.10 3.62
C LYS A 66 21.01 9.42 4.22
N THR A 67 21.14 9.20 5.52
CA THR A 67 22.41 9.32 6.21
C THR A 67 22.48 8.35 7.39
N GLN A 68 23.61 7.67 7.55
CA GLN A 68 23.88 6.77 8.67
C GLN A 68 22.74 5.80 9.04
N GLY A 69 22.07 5.22 8.01
CA GLY A 69 20.99 4.26 8.19
C GLY A 69 19.66 4.87 8.65
N ARG A 70 19.44 6.14 8.38
CA ARG A 70 18.20 6.87 8.55
C ARG A 70 17.81 7.55 7.24
N ILE A 71 16.53 7.75 7.02
CA ILE A 71 15.98 8.58 5.95
C ILE A 71 15.31 9.77 6.59
N TYR A 72 15.58 10.95 6.06
CA TYR A 72 15.00 12.21 6.49
C TYR A 72 14.27 12.85 5.31
N VAL A 73 13.23 13.61 5.64
CA VAL A 73 12.52 14.49 4.74
C VAL A 73 12.57 15.86 5.36
N ASP A 74 13.41 16.74 4.83
CA ASP A 74 13.45 18.16 5.24
C ASP A 74 12.41 18.93 4.42
N CYS A 75 11.60 19.74 5.08
CA CYS A 75 10.48 20.49 4.50
C CYS A 75 10.81 21.98 4.48
N SER A 76 10.32 22.69 3.47
CA SER A 76 10.36 24.16 3.42
C SER A 76 9.62 24.80 4.62
N GLU A 77 9.77 26.11 4.78
CA GLU A 77 9.12 26.86 5.86
C GLU A 77 7.59 26.76 5.78
N PHE A 78 7.05 26.73 4.56
CA PHE A 78 5.63 26.55 4.28
C PHE A 78 5.41 25.29 3.46
N TYR A 79 4.60 24.37 3.97
CA TYR A 79 4.19 23.14 3.30
C TYR A 79 2.90 22.61 3.92
N ASP A 80 2.17 21.78 3.18
CA ASP A 80 0.98 21.09 3.70
C ASP A 80 1.41 19.87 4.53
N TYR A 81 1.33 20.03 5.87
CA TYR A 81 1.73 18.98 6.82
C TYR A 81 0.82 17.74 6.74
N GLU A 82 -0.50 17.96 6.64
CA GLU A 82 -1.47 16.86 6.64
C GLU A 82 -1.35 16.05 5.37
N GLU A 83 -1.31 16.71 4.21
CA GLU A 83 -1.14 16.05 2.92
C GLU A 83 0.22 15.34 2.81
N ALA A 84 1.29 15.92 3.34
CA ALA A 84 2.61 15.29 3.41
C ALA A 84 2.59 14.00 4.25
N VAL A 85 1.97 14.02 5.43
CA VAL A 85 1.82 12.85 6.29
C VAL A 85 0.96 11.78 5.62
N GLU A 86 -0.18 12.13 5.03
CA GLU A 86 -1.03 11.19 4.31
C GLU A 86 -0.30 10.54 3.13
N SER A 87 0.45 11.31 2.36
CA SER A 87 1.25 10.82 1.25
C SER A 87 2.33 9.85 1.72
N LEU A 88 3.04 10.16 2.80
CA LEU A 88 4.02 9.27 3.42
C LEU A 88 3.39 7.99 3.98
N GLN A 89 2.16 8.05 4.50
CA GLN A 89 1.43 6.89 5.00
C GLN A 89 1.00 5.91 3.89
N ARG A 90 1.14 6.27 2.61
CA ARG A 90 0.89 5.40 1.46
C ARG A 90 2.17 4.73 0.94
N VAL A 91 3.36 5.14 1.37
CA VAL A 91 4.64 4.62 0.88
C VAL A 91 5.02 3.30 1.56
N PHE A 92 5.04 2.22 0.79
CA PHE A 92 5.49 0.92 1.29
C PHE A 92 6.98 0.92 1.66
N GLY A 93 7.28 0.28 2.78
CA GLY A 93 8.60 0.31 3.41
C GLY A 93 8.67 1.19 4.66
N ILE A 94 7.82 2.22 4.75
CA ILE A 94 7.71 3.07 5.94
C ILE A 94 6.94 2.33 7.03
N VAL A 95 7.53 2.20 8.22
CA VAL A 95 6.86 1.68 9.42
C VAL A 95 6.51 2.79 10.40
N GLY A 96 7.17 3.94 10.32
CA GLY A 96 6.89 5.09 11.17
C GLY A 96 7.41 6.38 10.56
N ILE A 97 6.57 7.40 10.67
CA ILE A 97 6.85 8.79 10.29
C ILE A 97 6.96 9.57 11.60
N CYS A 98 8.11 10.12 11.90
CA CYS A 98 8.34 10.87 13.12
C CYS A 98 8.56 12.34 12.79
N PRO A 99 7.61 13.25 13.08
CA PRO A 99 7.88 14.67 13.07
C PRO A 99 8.98 14.97 14.10
N VAL A 100 10.07 15.63 13.67
CA VAL A 100 11.23 15.87 14.55
C VAL A 100 11.58 17.34 14.61
N VAL A 101 11.99 17.78 15.80
CA VAL A 101 12.68 19.05 16.00
C VAL A 101 14.17 18.82 15.84
N ARG A 102 14.78 19.47 14.85
CA ARG A 102 16.20 19.40 14.56
C ARG A 102 16.93 20.58 15.19
N LEU A 103 17.92 20.29 16.04
CA LEU A 103 18.68 21.28 16.81
C LEU A 103 20.16 21.18 16.47
N LYS A 104 20.83 22.31 16.41
CA LYS A 104 22.31 22.33 16.39
C LYS A 104 22.83 22.01 17.79
N ASP A 105 23.87 21.19 17.88
CA ASP A 105 24.49 20.86 19.14
C ASP A 105 25.26 22.08 19.69
N GLN A 106 24.69 22.71 20.71
CA GLN A 106 25.29 23.83 21.44
C GLN A 106 25.77 23.44 22.84
N GLY A 107 25.91 22.13 23.09
CA GLY A 107 26.30 21.58 24.38
C GLY A 107 25.12 21.03 25.18
N PHE A 108 25.47 20.26 26.23
CA PHE A 108 24.47 19.49 26.97
C PHE A 108 23.51 20.36 27.80
N ASP A 109 23.98 21.50 28.32
CA ASP A 109 23.11 22.39 29.09
C ASP A 109 22.06 23.08 28.21
N GLN A 110 22.40 23.41 26.94
CA GLN A 110 21.42 23.87 25.98
C GLN A 110 20.40 22.77 25.64
N LEU A 111 20.86 21.53 25.44
CA LEU A 111 19.97 20.39 25.21
C LEU A 111 18.94 20.19 26.33
N LYS A 112 19.35 20.40 27.61
CA LYS A 112 18.41 20.36 28.73
C LYS A 112 17.31 21.41 28.61
N ALA A 113 17.68 22.64 28.26
CA ALA A 113 16.72 23.71 28.06
C ALA A 113 15.79 23.43 26.87
N ASP A 114 16.33 22.93 25.75
CA ASP A 114 15.58 22.60 24.55
C ASP A 114 14.57 21.46 24.80
N VAL A 115 14.94 20.47 25.59
CA VAL A 115 14.06 19.36 25.95
C VAL A 115 12.89 19.81 26.83
N VAL A 116 13.14 20.72 27.78
CA VAL A 116 12.08 21.31 28.61
C VAL A 116 11.12 22.13 27.72
N ALA A 117 11.67 22.95 26.82
CA ALA A 117 10.87 23.74 25.88
C ALA A 117 10.02 22.83 24.96
N TYR A 118 10.60 21.75 24.42
CA TYR A 118 9.89 20.75 23.63
C TYR A 118 8.72 20.14 24.41
N MET A 119 8.95 19.70 25.65
CA MET A 119 7.91 19.09 26.48
C MET A 119 6.82 20.08 26.87
N ASP A 120 7.15 21.36 27.04
CA ASP A 120 6.18 22.39 27.32
C ASP A 120 5.27 22.69 26.13
N GLU A 121 5.85 22.79 24.95
CA GLU A 121 5.14 23.14 23.74
C GLU A 121 4.28 21.98 23.21
N MET A 122 4.82 20.74 23.26
CA MET A 122 4.13 19.56 22.73
C MET A 122 3.00 19.03 23.61
N TYR A 123 3.05 19.26 24.92
CA TYR A 123 2.09 18.66 25.85
C TYR A 123 1.54 19.71 26.82
N GLU A 124 0.28 20.08 26.61
CA GLU A 124 -0.44 20.98 27.50
C GLU A 124 -0.74 20.31 28.85
N ASP A 125 -1.25 19.06 28.80
CA ASP A 125 -1.48 18.25 30.00
C ASP A 125 -0.18 17.62 30.49
N LYS A 126 0.28 18.07 31.66
CA LYS A 126 1.49 17.54 32.33
C LYS A 126 1.19 16.37 33.27
N LYS A 127 -0.09 15.98 33.46
CA LYS A 127 -0.48 14.81 34.29
C LYS A 127 -0.31 13.51 33.50
N LYS A 128 0.87 13.30 32.93
CA LYS A 128 1.24 12.15 32.11
C LYS A 128 2.48 11.48 32.63
N THR A 129 2.67 10.23 32.20
CA THR A 129 3.91 9.52 32.42
C THR A 129 4.83 9.68 31.22
N PHE A 130 6.16 9.71 31.46
CA PHE A 130 7.12 9.83 30.38
C PHE A 130 8.34 8.95 30.59
N LYS A 131 9.08 8.77 29.50
CA LYS A 131 10.41 8.15 29.46
C LYS A 131 11.26 8.87 28.42
N VAL A 132 12.54 9.09 28.75
CA VAL A 132 13.55 9.55 27.79
C VAL A 132 14.30 8.35 27.24
N GLU A 133 14.47 8.28 25.92
CA GLU A 133 15.28 7.30 25.22
C GLU A 133 16.32 8.00 24.32
N ALA A 134 17.53 8.16 24.82
CA ALA A 134 18.63 8.77 24.09
C ALA A 134 19.44 7.74 23.30
N ARG A 135 19.77 8.07 22.06
CA ARG A 135 20.66 7.30 21.18
C ARG A 135 21.75 8.20 20.64
N ARG A 136 23.01 7.70 20.64
CA ARG A 136 24.17 8.44 20.12
C ARG A 136 24.78 7.71 18.94
N SER A 137 25.02 8.40 17.84
CA SER A 137 25.91 7.92 16.78
C SER A 137 27.36 8.36 17.04
N ARG A 138 27.58 9.48 17.73
CA ARG A 138 28.90 10.01 18.11
C ARG A 138 29.39 9.33 19.40
N LYS A 139 30.38 8.43 19.28
CA LYS A 139 30.99 7.75 20.45
C LYS A 139 31.76 8.66 21.38
N ASN A 140 32.25 9.79 20.87
CA ASN A 140 32.99 10.81 21.59
C ASN A 140 32.13 11.86 22.30
N TYR A 141 30.80 11.70 22.31
CA TYR A 141 29.90 12.58 23.06
C TYR A 141 30.18 12.45 24.57
N PRO A 142 30.24 13.55 25.35
CA PRO A 142 30.73 13.55 26.74
C PRO A 142 29.99 12.61 27.70
N LYS A 143 28.71 12.31 27.43
CA LYS A 143 27.86 11.46 28.25
C LYS A 143 27.42 10.21 27.51
N ASN A 144 27.24 9.09 28.20
CA ASN A 144 26.62 7.90 27.61
C ASN A 144 25.06 8.02 27.56
N SER A 145 24.38 7.12 26.82
CA SER A 145 22.94 7.23 26.65
C SER A 145 22.15 7.09 27.96
N MET A 146 22.65 6.30 28.92
CA MET A 146 22.01 6.14 30.22
C MET A 146 22.08 7.42 31.04
N GLU A 147 23.28 8.06 31.09
CA GLU A 147 23.49 9.35 31.76
C GLU A 147 22.58 10.42 31.14
N ILE A 148 22.49 10.46 29.80
CA ILE A 148 21.62 11.41 29.10
C ILE A 148 20.16 11.19 29.50
N ASN A 149 19.69 9.92 29.53
CA ASN A 149 18.34 9.60 29.95
C ASN A 149 18.01 10.09 31.35
N CYS A 150 18.91 9.86 32.28
CA CYS A 150 18.76 10.29 33.69
C CYS A 150 18.72 11.81 33.81
N ASP A 151 19.74 12.49 33.26
CA ASP A 151 19.87 13.95 33.39
C ASP A 151 18.73 14.70 32.69
N LEU A 152 18.28 14.25 31.51
CA LEU A 152 17.13 14.84 30.82
C LEU A 152 15.82 14.50 31.53
N GLY A 153 15.70 13.30 32.10
CA GLY A 153 14.58 12.94 32.94
C GLY A 153 14.46 13.82 34.19
N GLU A 154 15.57 14.11 34.87
CA GLU A 154 15.64 14.98 36.04
C GLU A 154 15.16 16.40 35.72
N VAL A 155 15.68 17.03 34.66
CA VAL A 155 15.27 18.40 34.32
C VAL A 155 13.83 18.51 33.90
N ILE A 156 13.23 17.46 33.29
CA ILE A 156 11.81 17.41 32.98
C ILE A 156 10.97 17.35 34.27
N LEU A 157 11.37 16.50 35.23
CA LEU A 157 10.69 16.39 36.51
C LEU A 157 10.75 17.70 37.31
N ASP A 158 11.89 18.37 37.29
CA ASP A 158 12.08 19.65 37.98
C ASP A 158 11.24 20.77 37.34
N ALA A 159 11.12 20.76 36.01
CA ALA A 159 10.32 21.77 35.29
C ALA A 159 8.81 21.55 35.41
N PHE A 160 8.36 20.30 35.51
CA PHE A 160 6.93 19.91 35.49
C PHE A 160 6.57 19.02 36.70
N PRO A 161 6.18 19.57 37.84
CA PRO A 161 5.93 18.78 39.06
C PRO A 161 4.81 17.75 38.98
N GLU A 162 3.90 17.88 37.99
CA GLU A 162 2.78 16.97 37.83
C GLU A 162 3.12 15.74 36.95
N ILE A 163 4.22 15.81 36.16
CA ILE A 163 4.66 14.71 35.29
C ILE A 163 5.35 13.61 36.12
N ARG A 164 5.27 12.36 35.69
CA ARG A 164 5.86 11.21 36.38
C ARG A 164 6.66 10.34 35.39
N VAL A 165 7.65 9.61 35.90
CA VAL A 165 8.41 8.65 35.11
C VAL A 165 7.70 7.28 35.13
N ASP A 166 7.50 6.69 33.93
CA ASP A 166 7.19 5.28 33.74
C ASP A 166 8.12 4.69 32.69
N VAL A 167 9.02 3.79 33.09
CA VAL A 167 10.00 3.19 32.18
C VAL A 167 9.44 2.02 31.37
N HIS A 168 8.26 1.50 31.72
CA HIS A 168 7.65 0.34 31.08
C HIS A 168 6.52 0.70 30.12
N HIS A 169 5.62 1.58 30.56
CA HIS A 169 4.42 1.98 29.79
C HIS A 169 4.22 3.50 29.84
N PRO A 170 5.17 4.29 29.31
CA PRO A 170 5.05 5.75 29.32
C PRO A 170 3.96 6.21 28.34
N ASP A 171 3.20 7.25 28.74
CA ASP A 171 2.32 7.98 27.84
C ASP A 171 3.13 8.76 26.79
N ILE A 172 4.30 9.23 27.17
CA ILE A 172 5.23 10.01 26.33
C ILE A 172 6.59 9.32 26.29
N LEU A 173 6.98 8.83 25.12
CA LEU A 173 8.33 8.36 24.86
C LEU A 173 9.13 9.43 24.13
N LEU A 174 9.88 10.25 24.86
CA LEU A 174 10.76 11.25 24.29
C LEU A 174 12.03 10.60 23.75
N ASN A 175 12.18 10.59 22.43
CA ASN A 175 13.39 10.14 21.76
C ASN A 175 14.34 11.31 21.55
N VAL A 176 15.62 11.09 21.87
CA VAL A 176 16.71 12.06 21.70
C VAL A 176 17.82 11.41 20.89
N GLU A 177 17.91 11.69 19.58
CA GLU A 177 18.98 11.15 18.74
C GLU A 177 20.11 12.19 18.59
N ILE A 178 21.29 11.90 19.18
CA ILE A 178 22.50 12.73 19.09
C ILE A 178 23.36 12.22 17.95
N ARG A 179 23.38 12.99 16.85
CA ARG A 179 24.14 12.74 15.63
C ARG A 179 25.05 13.94 15.32
N GLU A 180 25.19 14.35 14.07
CA GLU A 180 25.78 15.63 13.70
C GLU A 180 24.95 16.78 14.30
N ASP A 181 23.63 16.74 14.08
CA ASP A 181 22.62 17.53 14.78
C ASP A 181 21.94 16.67 15.87
N ILE A 182 21.09 17.29 16.69
CA ILE A 182 20.26 16.63 17.69
C ILE A 182 18.82 16.62 17.19
N TYR A 183 18.14 15.47 17.32
CA TYR A 183 16.76 15.29 16.90
C TYR A 183 15.90 14.89 18.08
N LEU A 184 14.87 15.67 18.36
CA LEU A 184 13.87 15.41 19.41
C LEU A 184 12.54 15.01 18.75
N TYR A 185 11.96 13.91 19.22
CA TYR A 185 10.62 13.48 18.80
C TYR A 185 9.98 12.55 19.82
N SER A 186 8.66 12.65 19.93
CA SER A 186 7.86 11.80 20.83
C SER A 186 6.66 11.15 20.09
N GLN A 187 6.43 11.55 18.86
CA GLN A 187 5.34 11.03 18.04
C GLN A 187 5.88 10.07 16.97
N ILE A 188 5.14 9.01 16.71
CA ILE A 188 5.41 8.05 15.65
C ILE A 188 4.08 7.76 14.95
N ILE A 189 3.90 8.35 13.79
CA ILE A 189 2.72 8.10 12.94
C ILE A 189 2.97 6.81 12.19
N PRO A 190 2.08 5.80 12.25
CA PRO A 190 2.30 4.51 11.63
C PRO A 190 2.23 4.60 10.10
N GLY A 191 3.20 3.98 9.42
CA GLY A 191 3.21 3.77 7.98
C GLY A 191 2.66 2.37 7.60
N PRO A 192 2.53 2.06 6.29
CA PRO A 192 1.95 0.82 5.81
C PRO A 192 2.86 -0.41 6.00
N GLY A 193 4.14 -0.20 6.28
CA GLY A 193 5.16 -1.26 6.32
C GLY A 193 5.43 -1.88 4.94
N GLY A 194 5.92 -3.11 4.92
CA GLY A 194 6.23 -3.82 3.68
C GLY A 194 7.58 -3.46 3.08
N MET A 195 7.67 -3.50 1.74
CA MET A 195 8.89 -3.30 0.96
C MET A 195 8.67 -2.25 -0.12
N PRO A 196 9.68 -1.46 -0.50
CA PRO A 196 9.57 -0.49 -1.58
C PRO A 196 9.20 -1.14 -2.91
N ILE A 197 8.28 -0.52 -3.65
CA ILE A 197 7.80 -0.98 -4.96
C ILE A 197 8.96 -1.13 -5.96
N GLY A 198 8.86 -2.13 -6.83
CA GLY A 198 9.85 -2.43 -7.86
C GLY A 198 11.06 -3.23 -7.35
N THR A 199 11.19 -3.45 -6.04
CA THR A 199 12.31 -4.23 -5.48
C THR A 199 12.15 -5.75 -5.67
N ASN A 200 10.95 -6.22 -6.05
CA ASN A 200 10.63 -7.63 -6.29
C ASN A 200 9.95 -7.88 -7.65
N GLY A 201 10.35 -7.14 -8.69
CA GLY A 201 9.79 -7.28 -10.03
C GLY A 201 8.37 -6.74 -10.16
N LYS A 202 7.65 -7.23 -11.21
CA LYS A 202 6.27 -6.83 -11.53
C LYS A 202 5.35 -8.03 -11.63
N ALA A 203 4.05 -7.81 -11.44
CA ALA A 203 3.01 -8.81 -11.65
C ALA A 203 1.74 -8.21 -12.28
N MET A 204 1.04 -9.02 -13.07
CA MET A 204 -0.20 -8.65 -13.76
C MET A 204 -1.41 -8.92 -12.86
N LEU A 205 -2.12 -7.88 -12.48
CA LEU A 205 -3.35 -7.97 -11.69
C LEU A 205 -4.56 -8.15 -12.62
N LEU A 206 -5.32 -9.22 -12.45
CA LEU A 206 -6.65 -9.33 -13.04
C LEU A 206 -7.60 -8.43 -12.21
N LEU A 207 -7.78 -7.21 -12.68
CA LEU A 207 -8.58 -6.20 -11.99
C LEU A 207 -10.04 -6.28 -12.42
N SER A 208 -10.95 -6.20 -11.48
CA SER A 208 -12.41 -6.15 -11.69
C SER A 208 -13.02 -5.00 -10.90
N GLY A 209 -14.31 -4.73 -11.13
CA GLY A 209 -15.06 -3.74 -10.36
C GLY A 209 -15.45 -4.18 -8.94
N GLY A 210 -15.07 -5.39 -8.51
CA GLY A 210 -15.36 -5.93 -7.19
C GLY A 210 -14.37 -5.49 -6.10
N ILE A 211 -14.69 -5.84 -4.85
CA ILE A 211 -13.90 -5.51 -3.66
C ILE A 211 -12.53 -6.23 -3.64
N ASP A 212 -12.48 -7.46 -4.14
CA ASP A 212 -11.38 -8.39 -3.87
C ASP A 212 -10.13 -8.08 -4.68
N SER A 213 -10.26 -7.78 -5.97
CA SER A 213 -9.09 -7.60 -6.85
C SER A 213 -8.24 -6.37 -6.50
N PRO A 214 -8.79 -5.19 -6.14
CA PRO A 214 -7.98 -4.07 -5.65
C PRO A 214 -7.19 -4.42 -4.38
N VAL A 215 -7.83 -5.12 -3.44
CA VAL A 215 -7.19 -5.58 -2.19
C VAL A 215 -6.07 -6.57 -2.48
N ALA A 216 -6.27 -7.49 -3.43
CA ALA A 216 -5.23 -8.44 -3.85
C ALA A 216 -4.01 -7.72 -4.44
N GLY A 217 -4.23 -6.73 -5.31
CA GLY A 217 -3.18 -5.87 -5.85
C GLY A 217 -2.40 -5.15 -4.75
N TYR A 218 -3.09 -4.48 -3.83
CA TYR A 218 -2.49 -3.81 -2.68
C TYR A 218 -1.63 -4.76 -1.83
N MET A 219 -2.13 -5.95 -1.51
CA MET A 219 -1.40 -6.90 -0.65
C MET A 219 -0.12 -7.41 -1.28
N VAL A 220 -0.11 -7.67 -2.59
CA VAL A 220 1.10 -8.12 -3.30
C VAL A 220 2.05 -6.95 -3.51
N SER A 221 1.56 -5.76 -3.90
CA SER A 221 2.42 -4.59 -4.08
C SER A 221 3.12 -4.18 -2.78
N ARG A 222 2.48 -4.36 -1.61
CA ARG A 222 3.11 -4.17 -0.30
C ARG A 222 4.37 -5.03 -0.09
N ARG A 223 4.59 -6.09 -0.89
CA ARG A 223 5.82 -6.90 -0.88
C ARG A 223 6.89 -6.41 -1.86
N GLY A 224 6.74 -5.18 -2.38
CA GLY A 224 7.69 -4.55 -3.28
C GLY A 224 7.49 -4.93 -4.75
N VAL A 225 6.33 -5.50 -5.10
CA VAL A 225 5.98 -5.89 -6.47
C VAL A 225 5.28 -4.71 -7.17
N GLY A 226 5.79 -4.29 -8.33
CA GLY A 226 5.10 -3.35 -9.21
C GLY A 226 3.88 -4.00 -9.85
N LEU A 227 2.85 -3.22 -10.13
CA LEU A 227 1.60 -3.72 -10.73
C LEU A 227 1.45 -3.22 -12.17
N GLU A 228 1.09 -4.16 -13.05
CA GLU A 228 0.34 -3.92 -14.28
C GLU A 228 -1.03 -4.56 -14.13
N ALA A 229 -2.04 -4.16 -14.88
CA ALA A 229 -3.39 -4.68 -14.71
C ALA A 229 -4.07 -5.00 -16.04
N THR A 230 -4.93 -6.03 -16.02
CA THR A 230 -5.82 -6.38 -17.12
C THR A 230 -7.27 -6.37 -16.63
N TYR A 231 -8.13 -5.67 -17.35
CA TYR A 231 -9.58 -5.64 -17.13
C TYR A 231 -10.31 -6.12 -18.37
N PHE A 232 -11.34 -6.94 -18.17
CA PHE A 232 -12.19 -7.47 -19.24
C PHE A 232 -13.50 -6.71 -19.32
N HIS A 233 -13.71 -6.03 -20.43
CA HIS A 233 -14.90 -5.25 -20.73
C HIS A 233 -15.72 -5.95 -21.82
N ALA A 234 -17.05 -5.95 -21.72
CA ALA A 234 -17.93 -6.64 -22.68
C ALA A 234 -19.08 -5.74 -23.17
N PRO A 235 -18.78 -4.67 -23.95
CA PRO A 235 -19.83 -3.83 -24.52
C PRO A 235 -20.67 -4.60 -25.54
N PRO A 236 -22.01 -4.36 -25.64
CA PRO A 236 -22.80 -3.40 -24.87
C PRO A 236 -23.34 -3.96 -23.56
N TYR A 237 -22.96 -5.18 -23.18
CA TYR A 237 -23.46 -5.85 -21.97
C TYR A 237 -22.92 -5.25 -20.68
N THR A 238 -21.68 -4.75 -20.67
CA THR A 238 -21.14 -3.90 -19.60
C THR A 238 -21.16 -2.45 -20.05
N SER A 239 -21.51 -1.54 -19.12
CA SER A 239 -21.60 -0.11 -19.41
C SER A 239 -20.24 0.59 -19.36
N GLU A 240 -20.11 1.76 -19.98
CA GLU A 240 -18.94 2.63 -19.82
C GLU A 240 -18.73 3.05 -18.36
N ARG A 241 -19.81 3.11 -17.56
CA ARG A 241 -19.70 3.37 -16.11
C ARG A 241 -19.03 2.22 -15.37
N ALA A 242 -19.23 0.97 -15.81
CA ALA A 242 -18.51 -0.18 -15.25
C ALA A 242 -17.01 -0.11 -15.57
N LYS A 243 -16.64 0.29 -16.79
CA LYS A 243 -15.25 0.55 -17.20
C LYS A 243 -14.65 1.68 -16.36
N GLN A 244 -15.34 2.82 -16.23
CA GLN A 244 -14.86 3.95 -15.44
C GLN A 244 -14.65 3.57 -13.98
N LYS A 245 -15.55 2.79 -13.38
CA LYS A 245 -15.39 2.24 -12.01
C LYS A 245 -14.06 1.50 -11.83
N VAL A 246 -13.69 0.67 -12.80
CA VAL A 246 -12.41 -0.08 -12.74
C VAL A 246 -11.20 0.85 -12.90
N VAL A 247 -11.29 1.84 -13.78
CA VAL A 247 -10.26 2.88 -13.91
C VAL A 247 -10.08 3.64 -12.59
N ASP A 248 -11.17 3.99 -11.92
CA ASP A 248 -11.12 4.70 -10.64
C ASP A 248 -10.53 3.80 -9.53
N LEU A 249 -10.86 2.51 -9.51
CA LEU A 249 -10.23 1.54 -8.60
C LEU A 249 -8.72 1.40 -8.87
N ALA A 250 -8.31 1.35 -10.14
CA ALA A 250 -6.90 1.33 -10.51
C ALA A 250 -6.16 2.58 -10.00
N LYS A 251 -6.77 3.78 -10.10
CA LYS A 251 -6.23 5.03 -9.56
C LYS A 251 -6.10 5.00 -8.03
N LEU A 252 -7.07 4.43 -7.31
CA LEU A 252 -6.98 4.32 -5.85
C LEU A 252 -5.84 3.37 -5.44
N VAL A 253 -5.66 2.25 -6.15
CA VAL A 253 -4.54 1.33 -5.89
C VAL A 253 -3.20 1.95 -6.27
N SER A 254 -3.14 2.76 -7.34
CA SER A 254 -1.91 3.40 -7.79
C SER A 254 -1.33 4.39 -6.77
N LYS A 255 -2.14 4.98 -5.88
CA LYS A 255 -1.66 5.80 -4.77
C LYS A 255 -0.67 5.06 -3.84
N TYR A 256 -0.74 3.72 -3.82
CA TYR A 256 0.16 2.85 -3.05
C TYR A 256 1.20 2.16 -3.94
N ALA A 257 0.77 1.66 -5.10
CA ALA A 257 1.59 0.82 -5.99
C ALA A 257 2.43 1.63 -6.98
N GLY A 258 2.21 2.95 -7.08
CA GLY A 258 2.73 3.79 -8.17
C GLY A 258 1.93 3.60 -9.46
N PRO A 259 2.36 4.19 -10.57
CA PRO A 259 1.64 4.12 -11.84
C PRO A 259 1.37 2.68 -12.28
N ILE A 260 0.14 2.42 -12.75
CA ILE A 260 -0.32 1.11 -13.24
C ILE A 260 -0.68 1.24 -14.73
N LYS A 261 -0.07 0.41 -15.58
CA LYS A 261 -0.52 0.22 -16.96
C LYS A 261 -1.72 -0.71 -16.93
N LEU A 262 -2.88 -0.22 -17.37
CA LEU A 262 -4.14 -0.95 -17.39
C LEU A 262 -4.49 -1.30 -18.83
N HIS A 263 -4.54 -2.60 -19.12
CA HIS A 263 -5.02 -3.17 -20.38
C HIS A 263 -6.51 -3.43 -20.27
N ILE A 264 -7.32 -2.74 -21.09
CA ILE A 264 -8.77 -2.89 -21.17
C ILE A 264 -9.10 -3.73 -22.40
N VAL A 265 -9.44 -4.97 -22.18
CA VAL A 265 -9.67 -5.98 -23.23
C VAL A 265 -11.14 -6.07 -23.55
N ASN A 266 -11.51 -5.89 -24.82
CA ASN A 266 -12.86 -6.22 -25.28
C ASN A 266 -13.03 -7.74 -25.34
N PHE A 267 -13.86 -8.27 -24.45
CA PHE A 267 -14.07 -9.72 -24.31
C PHE A 267 -15.40 -10.20 -24.89
N THR A 268 -16.18 -9.30 -25.51
CA THR A 268 -17.55 -9.56 -25.96
C THR A 268 -17.64 -10.76 -26.91
N ASP A 269 -16.87 -10.76 -27.99
CA ASP A 269 -16.99 -11.77 -29.03
C ASP A 269 -16.53 -13.15 -28.55
N ILE A 270 -15.48 -13.21 -27.77
CA ILE A 270 -15.03 -14.45 -27.10
C ILE A 270 -16.14 -14.97 -26.17
N GLN A 271 -16.74 -14.09 -25.37
CA GLN A 271 -17.78 -14.45 -24.40
C GLN A 271 -19.05 -14.99 -25.11
N LEU A 272 -19.49 -14.33 -26.18
CA LEU A 272 -20.63 -14.76 -26.96
C LEU A 272 -20.37 -16.10 -27.68
N TYR A 273 -19.16 -16.28 -28.20
CA TYR A 273 -18.78 -17.52 -28.87
C TYR A 273 -18.73 -18.70 -27.91
N ILE A 274 -18.18 -18.49 -26.71
CA ILE A 274 -18.21 -19.51 -25.64
C ILE A 274 -19.64 -19.82 -25.23
N TYR A 275 -20.50 -18.79 -25.11
CA TYR A 275 -21.91 -18.98 -24.76
C TYR A 275 -22.68 -19.83 -25.81
N ASP A 276 -22.40 -19.63 -27.11
CA ASP A 276 -23.02 -20.37 -28.21
C ASP A 276 -22.54 -21.84 -28.31
N LYS A 277 -21.28 -22.09 -28.09
CA LYS A 277 -20.61 -23.37 -28.36
C LYS A 277 -20.42 -24.31 -27.18
N CYS A 278 -20.40 -23.79 -25.96
CA CYS A 278 -20.04 -24.56 -24.77
C CYS A 278 -21.25 -24.85 -23.86
N PRO A 279 -21.20 -25.92 -23.06
CA PRO A 279 -22.23 -26.21 -22.06
C PRO A 279 -22.39 -25.03 -21.08
N HIS A 280 -23.63 -24.61 -20.84
CA HIS A 280 -23.90 -23.40 -20.04
C HIS A 280 -23.45 -23.52 -18.58
N ASP A 281 -23.44 -24.72 -17.99
CA ASP A 281 -22.95 -24.95 -16.63
C ASP A 281 -21.42 -24.77 -16.50
N GLU A 282 -20.68 -24.82 -17.62
CA GLU A 282 -19.22 -24.69 -17.68
C GLU A 282 -18.74 -23.28 -18.11
N LEU A 283 -19.65 -22.39 -18.56
CA LEU A 283 -19.31 -21.09 -19.15
C LEU A 283 -18.32 -20.28 -18.31
N THR A 284 -18.62 -20.10 -17.02
CA THR A 284 -17.78 -19.30 -16.13
C THR A 284 -16.35 -19.83 -16.05
N ILE A 285 -16.17 -21.14 -16.03
CA ILE A 285 -14.86 -21.78 -15.97
C ILE A 285 -14.10 -21.57 -17.28
N ILE A 286 -14.75 -21.80 -18.42
CA ILE A 286 -14.14 -21.66 -19.74
C ILE A 286 -13.77 -20.19 -20.00
N MET A 287 -14.69 -19.23 -19.74
CA MET A 287 -14.40 -17.80 -19.85
C MET A 287 -13.18 -17.41 -19.01
N ARG A 288 -13.11 -17.85 -17.75
CA ARG A 288 -11.97 -17.56 -16.87
C ARG A 288 -10.66 -18.14 -17.41
N ARG A 289 -10.66 -19.30 -18.03
CA ARG A 289 -9.48 -19.88 -18.68
C ARG A 289 -8.96 -18.96 -19.80
N TYR A 290 -9.86 -18.43 -20.64
CA TYR A 290 -9.46 -17.48 -21.69
C TYR A 290 -9.02 -16.13 -21.11
N MET A 291 -9.66 -15.63 -20.07
CA MET A 291 -9.20 -14.42 -19.36
C MET A 291 -7.79 -14.60 -18.79
N MET A 292 -7.48 -15.77 -18.19
CA MET A 292 -6.15 -16.07 -17.69
C MET A 292 -5.11 -16.15 -18.82
N LYS A 293 -5.43 -16.77 -19.96
CA LYS A 293 -4.54 -16.82 -21.15
C LYS A 293 -4.24 -15.41 -21.67
N ILE A 294 -5.24 -14.55 -21.79
CA ILE A 294 -5.08 -13.17 -22.27
C ILE A 294 -4.27 -12.33 -21.27
N ALA A 295 -4.59 -12.44 -19.99
CA ALA A 295 -3.84 -11.73 -18.95
C ALA A 295 -2.36 -12.17 -18.90
N GLU A 296 -2.08 -13.46 -19.10
CA GLU A 296 -0.72 -13.97 -19.17
C GLU A 296 0.03 -13.49 -20.43
N HIS A 297 -0.67 -13.30 -21.55
CA HIS A 297 -0.09 -12.70 -22.75
C HIS A 297 0.47 -11.29 -22.43
N PHE A 298 -0.37 -10.40 -21.88
CA PHE A 298 0.07 -9.06 -21.48
C PHE A 298 1.08 -9.08 -20.34
N ALA A 299 0.98 -10.05 -19.42
CA ALA A 299 1.98 -10.22 -18.36
C ALA A 299 3.37 -10.49 -18.94
N LYS A 300 3.47 -11.32 -19.97
CA LYS A 300 4.73 -11.63 -20.66
C LYS A 300 5.25 -10.44 -21.46
N GLU A 301 4.36 -9.72 -22.15
CA GLU A 301 4.71 -8.51 -22.91
C GLU A 301 5.25 -7.41 -21.99
N ASP A 302 4.66 -7.24 -20.81
CA ASP A 302 5.07 -6.25 -19.82
C ASP A 302 6.18 -6.75 -18.87
N GLU A 303 6.79 -7.90 -19.14
CA GLU A 303 7.86 -8.51 -18.33
C GLU A 303 7.45 -8.78 -16.88
N CYS A 304 6.18 -9.10 -16.65
CA CYS A 304 5.69 -9.52 -15.34
C CYS A 304 6.15 -10.94 -15.01
N LEU A 305 6.49 -11.19 -13.76
CA LEU A 305 6.98 -12.48 -13.26
C LEU A 305 5.87 -13.37 -12.69
N GLY A 306 4.62 -12.92 -12.75
CA GLY A 306 3.46 -13.66 -12.26
C GLY A 306 2.17 -12.88 -12.44
N MET A 307 1.07 -13.52 -12.11
CA MET A 307 -0.28 -12.94 -12.14
C MET A 307 -0.87 -12.87 -10.75
N ILE A 308 -1.82 -11.97 -10.52
CA ILE A 308 -2.50 -11.77 -9.24
C ILE A 308 -3.99 -11.85 -9.48
N THR A 309 -4.70 -12.65 -8.67
CA THR A 309 -6.17 -12.70 -8.66
C THR A 309 -6.72 -12.48 -7.25
N GLY A 310 -7.92 -11.90 -7.17
CA GLY A 310 -8.65 -11.66 -5.91
C GLY A 310 -9.49 -12.86 -5.44
N GLU A 311 -9.11 -14.09 -5.77
CA GLU A 311 -9.88 -15.30 -5.44
C GLU A 311 -9.74 -15.69 -3.97
N SER A 312 -10.89 -16.08 -3.34
CA SER A 312 -10.96 -16.69 -2.02
C SER A 312 -11.74 -18.01 -2.11
N ILE A 313 -11.23 -19.08 -1.47
CA ILE A 313 -11.85 -20.43 -1.55
C ILE A 313 -13.27 -20.38 -0.98
N GLY A 314 -14.23 -20.88 -1.78
CA GLY A 314 -15.61 -21.07 -1.35
C GLY A 314 -16.46 -19.79 -1.31
N GLN A 315 -15.93 -18.65 -1.72
CA GLN A 315 -16.70 -17.39 -1.74
C GLN A 315 -17.80 -17.41 -2.80
N VAL A 316 -17.52 -17.96 -3.98
CA VAL A 316 -18.49 -18.16 -5.07
C VAL A 316 -18.28 -19.51 -5.75
N ALA A 317 -19.24 -19.96 -6.56
CA ALA A 317 -19.22 -21.27 -7.23
C ALA A 317 -17.96 -21.53 -8.09
N SER A 318 -17.42 -20.48 -8.73
CA SER A 318 -16.20 -20.55 -9.54
C SER A 318 -14.89 -20.50 -8.74
N GLN A 319 -14.94 -20.39 -7.41
CA GLN A 319 -13.77 -20.31 -6.52
C GLN A 319 -13.64 -21.54 -5.61
N THR A 320 -14.05 -22.72 -6.09
CA THR A 320 -13.76 -24.00 -5.43
C THR A 320 -12.34 -24.45 -5.75
N MET A 321 -11.78 -25.35 -4.95
CA MET A 321 -10.44 -25.93 -5.22
C MET A 321 -10.35 -26.53 -6.62
N GLN A 322 -11.41 -27.23 -7.08
CA GLN A 322 -11.47 -27.83 -8.41
C GLN A 322 -11.54 -26.75 -9.50
N SER A 323 -12.32 -25.70 -9.30
CA SER A 323 -12.42 -24.59 -10.24
C SER A 323 -11.08 -23.87 -10.39
N LEU A 324 -10.40 -23.59 -9.27
CA LEU A 324 -9.07 -22.98 -9.25
C LEU A 324 -8.01 -23.84 -9.95
N LEU A 325 -8.04 -25.16 -9.73
CA LEU A 325 -7.15 -26.09 -10.43
C LEU A 325 -7.34 -26.00 -11.95
N VAL A 326 -8.58 -26.05 -12.42
CA VAL A 326 -8.91 -26.05 -13.85
C VAL A 326 -8.60 -24.70 -14.50
N THR A 327 -8.87 -23.58 -13.83
CA THR A 327 -8.55 -22.24 -14.37
C THR A 327 -7.04 -21.95 -14.34
N ASN A 328 -6.30 -22.51 -13.39
CA ASN A 328 -4.86 -22.32 -13.30
C ASN A 328 -4.06 -23.12 -14.33
N GLU A 329 -4.62 -24.20 -14.84
CA GLU A 329 -3.94 -25.14 -15.75
C GLU A 329 -3.44 -24.46 -17.04
N VAL A 330 -4.13 -23.43 -17.53
CA VAL A 330 -3.74 -22.70 -18.74
C VAL A 330 -2.59 -21.70 -18.51
N CYS A 331 -2.14 -21.51 -17.27
CA CYS A 331 -1.13 -20.53 -16.90
C CYS A 331 0.25 -21.19 -16.82
N THR A 332 1.25 -20.53 -17.38
CA THR A 332 2.67 -20.91 -17.24
C THR A 332 3.40 -20.06 -16.21
N LEU A 333 2.91 -18.85 -15.95
CA LEU A 333 3.40 -17.98 -14.88
C LEU A 333 2.75 -18.33 -13.53
N PRO A 334 3.46 -18.12 -12.41
CA PRO A 334 2.87 -18.24 -11.09
C PRO A 334 1.62 -17.35 -10.92
N VAL A 335 0.57 -17.88 -10.28
CA VAL A 335 -0.64 -17.12 -9.95
C VAL A 335 -0.71 -16.91 -8.44
N TYR A 336 -0.56 -15.66 -8.01
CA TYR A 336 -0.61 -15.25 -6.62
C TYR A 336 -2.05 -14.96 -6.20
N ARG A 337 -2.50 -15.58 -5.11
CA ARG A 337 -3.85 -15.45 -4.55
C ARG A 337 -3.76 -15.02 -3.10
N PRO A 338 -3.47 -13.73 -2.82
CA PRO A 338 -3.23 -13.27 -1.45
C PRO A 338 -4.44 -13.39 -0.54
N LEU A 339 -5.65 -13.48 -1.11
CA LEU A 339 -6.91 -13.55 -0.37
C LEU A 339 -7.43 -14.97 -0.16
N ILE A 340 -6.70 -16.00 -0.60
CA ILE A 340 -7.19 -17.37 -0.76
C ILE A 340 -7.82 -17.99 0.48
N GLY A 341 -7.38 -17.63 1.66
CA GLY A 341 -7.89 -18.10 2.96
C GLY A 341 -8.46 -17.00 3.84
N MET A 342 -8.81 -15.84 3.27
CA MET A 342 -9.34 -14.72 4.03
C MET A 342 -10.87 -14.71 4.02
N ASP A 343 -11.46 -14.34 5.15
CA ASP A 343 -12.89 -14.08 5.26
C ASP A 343 -13.25 -12.75 4.58
N LYS A 344 -14.48 -12.68 4.05
CA LYS A 344 -14.96 -11.47 3.36
C LYS A 344 -14.90 -10.21 4.23
N SER A 345 -15.18 -10.34 5.52
CA SER A 345 -15.11 -9.23 6.48
C SER A 345 -13.70 -8.63 6.62
N ASP A 346 -12.64 -9.45 6.52
CA ASP A 346 -11.27 -8.97 6.63
C ASP A 346 -10.81 -8.31 5.32
N ILE A 347 -11.27 -8.82 4.18
CA ILE A 347 -11.05 -8.19 2.88
C ILE A 347 -11.72 -6.81 2.83
N VAL A 348 -12.97 -6.68 3.33
CA VAL A 348 -13.70 -5.41 3.42
C VAL A 348 -12.95 -4.40 4.27
N LYS A 349 -12.44 -4.77 5.45
CA LYS A 349 -11.63 -3.87 6.30
C LYS A 349 -10.40 -3.32 5.57
N ILE A 350 -9.73 -4.15 4.75
CA ILE A 350 -8.59 -3.69 3.96
C ILE A 350 -9.07 -2.75 2.85
N SER A 351 -10.17 -3.08 2.17
CA SER A 351 -10.77 -2.25 1.12
C SER A 351 -11.17 -0.86 1.64
N GLU A 352 -11.76 -0.78 2.84
CA GLU A 352 -12.05 0.49 3.53
C GLU A 352 -10.75 1.27 3.84
N LYS A 353 -9.73 0.57 4.34
CA LYS A 353 -8.43 1.18 4.68
C LYS A 353 -7.72 1.81 3.48
N ILE A 354 -7.90 1.26 2.28
CA ILE A 354 -7.25 1.73 1.04
C ILE A 354 -8.21 2.54 0.15
N ASP A 355 -9.33 2.97 0.70
CA ASP A 355 -10.35 3.82 0.07
C ASP A 355 -10.98 3.23 -1.20
N THR A 356 -10.90 1.89 -1.41
CA THR A 356 -11.48 1.23 -2.58
C THR A 356 -12.91 0.73 -2.36
N TYR A 357 -13.39 0.66 -1.11
CA TYR A 357 -14.68 0.05 -0.77
C TYR A 357 -15.85 0.76 -1.44
N GLU A 358 -15.98 2.07 -1.24
CA GLU A 358 -17.13 2.84 -1.75
C GLU A 358 -17.24 2.79 -3.27
N THR A 359 -16.10 2.82 -3.98
CA THR A 359 -16.07 2.65 -5.44
C THR A 359 -16.45 1.22 -5.82
N SER A 360 -15.96 0.21 -5.09
CA SER A 360 -16.19 -1.20 -5.39
C SER A 360 -17.66 -1.62 -5.27
N ILE A 361 -18.43 -0.98 -4.38
CA ILE A 361 -19.86 -1.32 -4.16
C ILE A 361 -20.83 -0.59 -5.11
N LEU A 362 -20.32 0.28 -6.00
CA LEU A 362 -21.17 0.92 -7.01
C LEU A 362 -21.88 -0.14 -7.87
N PRO A 363 -23.17 0.04 -8.21
CA PRO A 363 -24.02 -0.98 -8.83
C PRO A 363 -23.78 -1.12 -10.34
N PHE A 364 -22.53 -1.33 -10.74
CA PHE A 364 -22.14 -1.59 -12.13
C PHE A 364 -21.57 -3.00 -12.23
N GLU A 365 -22.13 -3.80 -13.12
CA GLU A 365 -21.82 -5.21 -13.24
C GLU A 365 -20.54 -5.47 -14.04
N ASP A 366 -19.79 -6.49 -13.63
CA ASP A 366 -18.63 -7.01 -14.34
C ASP A 366 -19.05 -8.00 -15.45
N CYS A 367 -18.22 -8.17 -16.47
CA CYS A 367 -18.48 -9.06 -17.61
C CYS A 367 -18.78 -10.52 -17.18
N CYS A 368 -18.18 -11.00 -16.09
CA CYS A 368 -18.38 -12.37 -15.60
C CYS A 368 -19.79 -12.65 -15.06
N THR A 369 -20.58 -11.62 -14.74
CA THR A 369 -21.92 -11.77 -14.15
C THR A 369 -23.04 -11.87 -15.17
N ILE A 370 -22.78 -11.50 -16.43
CA ILE A 370 -23.79 -11.33 -17.47
C ILE A 370 -24.36 -12.68 -17.95
N PHE A 371 -23.51 -13.68 -18.09
CA PHE A 371 -23.87 -15.01 -18.61
C PHE A 371 -23.69 -16.12 -17.58
N VAL A 372 -24.13 -15.86 -16.34
CA VAL A 372 -24.03 -16.86 -15.28
C VAL A 372 -25.13 -17.91 -15.47
N ALA A 373 -24.73 -19.17 -15.50
CA ALA A 373 -25.67 -20.29 -15.51
C ALA A 373 -26.48 -20.32 -14.20
N LYS A 374 -27.76 -20.77 -14.29
CA LYS A 374 -28.60 -21.00 -13.09
C LYS A 374 -27.94 -21.98 -12.11
N HIS A 375 -27.19 -22.95 -12.63
CA HIS A 375 -26.50 -24.00 -11.89
C HIS A 375 -25.07 -24.16 -12.43
N PRO A 376 -24.12 -23.26 -12.05
CA PRO A 376 -22.75 -23.36 -12.51
C PRO A 376 -22.06 -24.60 -11.90
N VAL A 377 -21.18 -25.22 -12.65
CA VAL A 377 -20.39 -26.37 -12.16
C VAL A 377 -19.46 -25.91 -11.02
N THR A 378 -19.59 -26.54 -9.85
CA THR A 378 -18.73 -26.26 -8.67
C THR A 378 -17.57 -27.24 -8.54
N ARG A 379 -17.63 -28.38 -9.26
CA ARG A 379 -16.60 -29.42 -9.29
C ARG A 379 -16.25 -29.76 -10.74
N PRO A 380 -15.67 -28.83 -11.50
CA PRO A 380 -15.32 -29.07 -12.89
C PRO A 380 -14.24 -30.16 -12.99
N ASN A 381 -14.37 -31.00 -14.02
CA ASN A 381 -13.34 -31.97 -14.37
C ASN A 381 -12.52 -31.42 -15.54
N LEU A 382 -11.19 -31.33 -15.37
CA LEU A 382 -10.31 -30.74 -16.37
C LEU A 382 -10.45 -31.36 -17.76
N LYS A 383 -10.52 -32.70 -17.87
CA LYS A 383 -10.66 -33.39 -19.15
C LYS A 383 -12.00 -33.05 -19.83
N ARG A 384 -13.08 -32.89 -19.05
CA ARG A 384 -14.38 -32.50 -19.58
C ARG A 384 -14.35 -31.05 -20.08
N ILE A 385 -13.73 -30.13 -19.33
CA ILE A 385 -13.60 -28.73 -19.74
C ILE A 385 -12.78 -28.61 -21.03
N ILE A 386 -11.62 -29.28 -21.12
CA ILE A 386 -10.80 -29.30 -22.35
C ILE A 386 -11.61 -29.83 -23.53
N LYS A 387 -12.38 -30.92 -23.34
CA LYS A 387 -13.26 -31.45 -24.40
C LYS A 387 -14.35 -30.45 -24.83
N SER A 388 -14.89 -29.67 -23.90
CA SER A 388 -15.84 -28.62 -24.23
C SER A 388 -15.19 -27.44 -24.98
N GLU A 389 -13.91 -27.15 -24.70
CA GLU A 389 -13.13 -26.15 -25.43
C GLU A 389 -12.83 -26.57 -26.90
N GLU A 390 -12.81 -27.87 -27.22
CA GLU A 390 -12.66 -28.37 -28.61
C GLU A 390 -13.78 -27.81 -29.52
N ASN A 391 -14.96 -27.51 -28.98
CA ASN A 391 -16.07 -26.89 -29.74
C ASN A 391 -15.73 -25.45 -30.20
N LEU A 392 -14.68 -24.84 -29.68
CA LEU A 392 -14.28 -23.47 -30.00
C LEU A 392 -13.21 -23.40 -31.10
N GLU A 393 -12.57 -24.52 -31.47
CA GLU A 393 -11.38 -24.58 -32.34
C GLU A 393 -11.56 -23.84 -33.68
N GLU A 394 -12.79 -23.77 -34.20
CA GLU A 394 -13.05 -23.15 -35.51
C GLU A 394 -12.71 -21.64 -35.57
N LYS A 395 -12.94 -20.91 -34.49
CA LYS A 395 -12.84 -19.43 -34.52
C LYS A 395 -12.12 -18.80 -33.32
N ILE A 396 -11.85 -19.53 -32.28
CA ILE A 396 -11.38 -18.96 -31.00
C ILE A 396 -10.01 -18.28 -31.11
N ASP A 397 -9.11 -18.81 -31.94
CA ASP A 397 -7.76 -18.23 -32.12
C ASP A 397 -7.82 -16.88 -32.82
N GLU A 398 -8.76 -16.72 -33.79
CA GLU A 398 -9.01 -15.44 -34.46
C GLU A 398 -9.56 -14.40 -33.46
N LEU A 399 -10.56 -14.78 -32.66
CA LEU A 399 -11.17 -13.91 -31.66
C LEU A 399 -10.16 -13.54 -30.55
N TYR A 400 -9.32 -14.48 -30.17
CA TYR A 400 -8.23 -14.24 -29.22
C TYR A 400 -7.22 -13.22 -29.77
N ALA A 401 -6.78 -13.39 -31.02
CA ALA A 401 -5.84 -12.46 -31.67
C ALA A 401 -6.47 -11.06 -31.81
N GLU A 402 -7.75 -10.97 -32.17
CA GLU A 402 -8.46 -9.70 -32.26
C GLU A 402 -8.56 -9.00 -30.90
N ALA A 403 -8.88 -9.72 -29.82
CA ALA A 403 -8.95 -9.15 -28.48
C ALA A 403 -7.59 -8.60 -28.00
N ILE A 404 -6.48 -9.23 -28.40
CA ILE A 404 -5.12 -8.75 -28.12
C ILE A 404 -4.83 -7.48 -28.95
N HIS A 405 -5.12 -7.49 -30.25
CA HIS A 405 -4.78 -6.36 -31.15
C HIS A 405 -5.62 -5.11 -30.90
N THR A 406 -6.85 -5.28 -30.40
CA THR A 406 -7.80 -4.16 -30.16
C THR A 406 -7.77 -3.66 -28.71
N VAL A 407 -6.83 -4.12 -27.88
CA VAL A 407 -6.72 -3.70 -26.50
C VAL A 407 -6.53 -2.19 -26.38
N GLU A 408 -7.30 -1.57 -25.50
CA GLU A 408 -7.06 -0.19 -25.07
C GLU A 408 -6.12 -0.21 -23.87
N THR A 409 -5.03 0.53 -23.95
CA THR A 409 -4.05 0.60 -22.86
C THR A 409 -3.94 2.03 -22.34
N ILE A 410 -4.10 2.19 -21.03
CA ILE A 410 -3.96 3.48 -20.35
C ILE A 410 -3.00 3.35 -19.17
N VAL A 411 -2.35 4.44 -18.79
CA VAL A 411 -1.57 4.52 -17.54
C VAL A 411 -2.33 5.36 -16.54
N VAL A 412 -2.55 4.81 -15.36
CA VAL A 412 -3.22 5.49 -14.24
C VAL A 412 -2.24 5.74 -13.10
N SER A 413 -2.35 6.90 -12.47
CA SER A 413 -1.50 7.30 -11.34
C SER A 413 -2.28 8.19 -10.38
#